data_0da0438e284193e21f0d50ad03801649
#
_entry.id   0da0438e284193e21f0d50ad03801649
#
_cell.length_a   1.000
_cell.length_b   1.000
_cell.length_c   1.000
_cell.angle_alpha   90.00
_cell.angle_beta   90.00
_cell.angle_gamma   90.00
#
_symmetry.space_group_name_H-M   'P 1'
#
loop_
_entity.id
_entity.type
_entity.pdbx_description
1 polymer ?
#
loop_
_entity_poly.entity_id
_entity_poly.type
_entity_poly.pdbx_seq_one_letter_code
_entity_poly.pdbx_strand_id
1 'polypeptide(L)'
;MAQLRLGYPEIQRVGAEVLQITHNTPAEAHRYFKHYPIAFPYLCDPDRRVHDAYGLALQTASAGEVVRSFTASATDLIRRGEKTPLPVPFMLRYGYKDSPQAVVIVDREGIVRHVVQAGPNAELPSNADILRRLDAIP
;
A
#
# COMPACT_ATOMS: atom_id res chain seq x y z
N MET A 1 -1.19 3.32 4.32
CA MET A 1 -1.53 4.68 3.80
C MET A 1 -1.45 5.78 4.86
N ALA A 2 -2.12 5.68 5.99
CA ALA A 2 -2.08 6.73 7.02
C ALA A 2 -0.65 7.09 7.48
N GLN A 3 0.21 6.11 7.65
CA GLN A 3 1.60 6.30 8.06
C GLN A 3 2.41 7.09 7.03
N LEU A 4 2.34 6.73 5.75
CA LEU A 4 3.02 7.45 4.67
C LEU A 4 2.53 8.90 4.54
N ARG A 5 1.21 9.12 4.69
CA ARG A 5 0.63 10.47 4.67
C ARG A 5 1.20 11.35 5.77
N LEU A 6 1.39 10.81 6.98
CA LEU A 6 1.96 11.55 8.09
C LEU A 6 3.47 11.81 7.92
N GLY A 7 4.21 10.87 7.34
CA GLY A 7 5.66 11.00 7.13
C GLY A 7 6.07 11.65 5.80
N TYR A 8 5.11 11.97 4.93
CA TYR A 8 5.40 12.49 3.60
C TYR A 8 6.25 13.79 3.60
N PRO A 9 5.98 14.78 4.45
CA PRO A 9 6.82 15.99 4.51
C PRO A 9 8.29 15.69 4.85
N GLU A 10 8.56 14.67 5.65
CA GLU A 10 9.92 14.27 6.01
C GLU A 10 10.61 13.54 4.85
N ILE A 11 9.86 12.69 4.12
CA ILE A 11 10.36 12.02 2.92
C ILE A 11 10.73 13.06 1.85
N GLN A 12 9.89 14.07 1.63
CA GLN A 12 10.20 15.16 0.70
C GLN A 12 11.43 15.96 1.12
N ARG A 13 11.63 16.17 2.43
CA ARG A 13 12.77 16.93 2.95
C ARG A 13 14.12 16.25 2.63
N VAL A 14 14.15 14.93 2.54
CA VAL A 14 15.34 14.19 2.11
C VAL A 14 15.45 14.04 0.59
N GLY A 15 14.60 14.73 -0.18
CA GLY A 15 14.65 14.76 -1.65
C GLY A 15 14.04 13.53 -2.32
N ALA A 16 13.20 12.77 -1.61
CA ALA A 16 12.50 11.62 -2.14
C ALA A 16 11.01 11.93 -2.40
N GLU A 17 10.40 11.18 -3.30
CA GLU A 17 8.99 11.26 -3.62
C GLU A 17 8.29 9.91 -3.33
N VAL A 18 7.04 9.98 -2.95
CA VAL A 18 6.20 8.80 -2.73
C VAL A 18 5.27 8.63 -3.93
N LEU A 19 5.31 7.46 -4.54
CA LEU A 19 4.36 7.04 -5.56
C LEU A 19 3.58 5.84 -5.05
N GLN A 20 2.29 6.01 -4.84
CA GLN A 20 1.44 4.91 -4.42
C GLN A 20 0.75 4.27 -5.62
N ILE A 21 0.85 2.95 -5.71
CA ILE A 21 0.21 2.16 -6.78
C ILE A 21 -0.75 1.18 -6.12
N THR A 22 -1.98 1.12 -6.60
CA THR A 22 -2.99 0.19 -6.09
C THR A 22 -3.79 -0.43 -7.23
N HIS A 23 -4.38 -1.59 -6.95
CA HIS A 23 -5.23 -2.31 -7.90
C HIS A 23 -6.65 -1.73 -8.04
N ASN A 24 -6.92 -0.57 -7.43
CA ASN A 24 -8.22 0.09 -7.55
C ASN A 24 -8.43 0.66 -8.96
N THR A 25 -9.70 0.76 -9.36
CA THR A 25 -10.07 1.55 -10.53
C THR A 25 -9.99 3.05 -10.21
N PRO A 26 -9.85 3.92 -11.23
CA PRO A 26 -9.88 5.37 -11.02
C PRO A 26 -11.16 5.86 -10.31
N ALA A 27 -12.30 5.23 -10.59
CA ALA A 27 -13.57 5.59 -9.96
C ALA A 27 -13.60 5.24 -8.45
N GLU A 28 -13.03 4.09 -8.07
CA GLU A 28 -12.89 3.68 -6.66
C GLU A 28 -11.92 4.60 -5.93
N ALA A 29 -10.78 4.91 -6.55
CA ALA A 29 -9.78 5.82 -6.02
C ALA A 29 -10.36 7.22 -5.80
N HIS A 30 -11.05 7.78 -6.78
CA HIS A 30 -11.68 9.10 -6.68
C HIS A 30 -12.67 9.17 -5.53
N ARG A 31 -13.52 8.14 -5.37
CA ARG A 31 -14.47 8.06 -4.27
C ARG A 31 -13.79 8.04 -2.90
N TYR A 32 -12.68 7.30 -2.79
CA TYR A 32 -11.91 7.21 -1.56
C TYR A 32 -11.24 8.55 -1.21
N PHE A 33 -10.55 9.19 -2.16
CA PHE A 33 -9.79 10.42 -1.92
C PHE A 33 -10.66 11.66 -1.71
N LYS A 34 -11.92 11.62 -2.10
CA LYS A 34 -12.88 12.66 -1.72
C LYS A 34 -13.00 12.80 -0.19
N HIS A 35 -12.80 11.71 0.55
CA HIS A 35 -12.89 11.68 2.01
C HIS A 35 -11.52 11.67 2.69
N TYR A 36 -10.49 11.17 2.01
CA TYR A 36 -9.14 10.99 2.57
C TYR A 36 -8.10 11.54 1.60
N PRO A 37 -7.95 12.88 1.51
CA PRO A 37 -7.00 13.48 0.58
C PRO A 37 -5.56 13.04 0.90
N ILE A 38 -4.79 12.76 -0.14
CA ILE A 38 -3.36 12.49 -0.07
C ILE A 38 -2.60 13.56 -0.84
N ALA A 39 -1.37 13.84 -0.42
CA ALA A 39 -0.52 14.88 -0.99
C ALA A 39 0.49 14.35 -2.03
N PHE A 40 0.59 13.04 -2.19
CA PHE A 40 1.53 12.39 -3.11
C PHE A 40 0.81 11.71 -4.29
N PRO A 41 1.52 11.48 -5.41
CA PRO A 41 0.98 10.80 -6.58
C PRO A 41 0.39 9.42 -6.27
N TYR A 42 -0.73 9.13 -6.90
CA TYR A 42 -1.45 7.86 -6.77
C TYR A 42 -1.82 7.32 -8.15
N LEU A 43 -1.44 6.09 -8.40
CA LEU A 43 -1.70 5.39 -9.64
C LEU A 43 -2.65 4.21 -9.42
N CYS A 44 -3.57 4.05 -10.36
CA CYS A 44 -4.46 2.91 -10.41
C CYS A 44 -3.91 1.85 -11.35
N ASP A 45 -3.80 0.62 -10.87
CA ASP A 45 -3.32 -0.54 -11.61
C ASP A 45 -4.37 -1.68 -11.53
N PRO A 46 -5.59 -1.47 -12.10
CA PRO A 46 -6.69 -2.43 -11.97
C PRO A 46 -6.40 -3.77 -12.65
N ASP A 47 -5.54 -3.78 -13.66
CA ASP A 47 -5.11 -4.98 -14.36
C ASP A 47 -3.87 -5.62 -13.73
N ARG A 48 -3.34 -5.03 -12.64
CA ARG A 48 -2.18 -5.50 -11.88
C ARG A 48 -0.87 -5.61 -12.67
N ARG A 49 -0.75 -4.92 -13.78
CA ARG A 49 0.46 -4.98 -14.63
C ARG A 49 1.73 -4.58 -13.89
N VAL A 50 1.64 -3.50 -13.10
CA VAL A 50 2.78 -3.01 -12.31
C VAL A 50 3.05 -3.95 -11.14
N HIS A 51 1.98 -4.39 -10.42
CA HIS A 51 2.16 -5.35 -9.33
C HIS A 51 2.85 -6.63 -9.80
N ASP A 52 2.42 -7.19 -10.92
CA ASP A 52 2.98 -8.41 -11.47
C ASP A 52 4.42 -8.21 -11.97
N ALA A 53 4.72 -7.06 -12.59
CA ALA A 53 6.08 -6.71 -13.02
C ALA A 53 7.07 -6.60 -11.84
N TYR A 54 6.59 -6.20 -10.66
CA TYR A 54 7.39 -6.18 -9.42
C TYR A 54 7.32 -7.50 -8.62
N GLY A 55 6.75 -8.57 -9.20
CA GLY A 55 6.68 -9.88 -8.56
C GLY A 55 5.67 -9.97 -7.42
N LEU A 56 4.73 -9.04 -7.33
CA LEU A 56 3.67 -8.98 -6.32
C LEU A 56 2.43 -9.78 -6.75
N ALA A 57 2.63 -11.04 -7.12
CA ALA A 57 1.55 -11.91 -7.55
C ALA A 57 0.50 -12.12 -6.44
N LEU A 58 -0.76 -12.28 -6.85
CA LEU A 58 -1.83 -12.61 -5.92
C LEU A 58 -1.57 -13.95 -5.23
N GLN A 59 -1.66 -13.95 -3.92
CA GLN A 59 -1.54 -15.16 -3.10
C GLN A 59 -2.93 -15.68 -2.73
N THR A 60 -3.11 -16.97 -2.74
CA THR A 60 -4.36 -17.58 -2.28
C THR A 60 -4.37 -17.52 -0.76
N ALA A 61 -5.34 -16.81 -0.21
CA ALA A 61 -5.56 -16.75 1.24
C ALA A 61 -6.60 -17.78 1.65
N SER A 62 -6.40 -18.42 2.80
CA SER A 62 -7.43 -19.23 3.40
C SER A 62 -8.60 -18.37 3.92
N ALA A 63 -9.80 -18.91 3.98
CA ALA A 63 -10.95 -18.19 4.52
C ALA A 63 -10.68 -17.66 5.94
N GLY A 64 -9.92 -18.40 6.77
CA GLY A 64 -9.56 -17.97 8.11
C GLY A 64 -8.59 -16.78 8.14
N GLU A 65 -7.64 -16.71 7.20
CA GLU A 65 -6.72 -15.56 7.07
C GLU A 65 -7.46 -14.31 6.60
N VAL A 66 -8.39 -14.47 5.65
CA VAL A 66 -9.24 -13.37 5.19
C VAL A 66 -10.07 -12.79 6.34
N VAL A 67 -10.74 -13.64 7.13
CA VAL A 67 -11.53 -13.21 8.29
C VAL A 67 -10.64 -12.53 9.34
N ARG A 68 -9.46 -13.06 9.62
CA ARG A 68 -8.52 -12.47 10.58
C ARG A 68 -8.00 -11.10 10.13
N SER A 69 -7.62 -10.97 8.87
CA SER A 69 -7.19 -9.70 8.28
C SER A 69 -8.31 -8.67 8.33
N PHE A 70 -9.54 -9.10 8.07
CA PHE A 70 -10.74 -8.27 8.15
C PHE A 70 -11.00 -7.76 9.56
N THR A 71 -11.00 -8.64 10.55
CA THR A 71 -11.27 -8.27 11.94
C THR A 71 -10.19 -7.36 12.49
N ALA A 72 -8.91 -7.61 12.18
CA ALA A 72 -7.81 -6.75 12.57
C ALA A 72 -7.93 -5.35 11.95
N SER A 73 -8.19 -5.28 10.65
CA SER A 73 -8.36 -4.00 9.94
C SER A 73 -9.60 -3.24 10.41
N ALA A 74 -10.73 -3.92 10.61
CA ALA A 74 -11.95 -3.31 11.10
C ALA A 74 -11.78 -2.76 12.52
N THR A 75 -11.09 -3.48 13.40
CA THR A 75 -10.82 -3.03 14.77
C THR A 75 -9.95 -1.77 14.80
N ASP A 76 -8.90 -1.72 13.96
CA ASP A 76 -8.01 -0.57 13.87
C ASP A 76 -8.74 0.67 13.29
N LEU A 77 -9.58 0.47 12.31
CA LEU A 77 -10.37 1.53 11.67
C LEU A 77 -11.47 2.08 12.60
N ILE A 78 -12.15 1.21 13.34
CA ILE A 78 -13.10 1.64 14.37
C ILE A 78 -12.40 2.47 15.45
N ARG A 79 -11.20 2.06 15.88
CA ARG A 79 -10.38 2.83 16.84
C ARG A 79 -10.00 4.22 16.32
N ARG A 80 -9.83 4.35 15.02
CA ARG A 80 -9.48 5.63 14.35
C ARG A 80 -10.69 6.45 13.94
N GLY A 81 -11.93 5.95 14.15
CA GLY A 81 -13.16 6.61 13.73
C GLY A 81 -13.34 6.67 12.20
N GLU A 82 -12.64 5.83 11.45
CA GLU A 82 -12.69 5.78 10.00
C GLU A 82 -13.74 4.77 9.53
N LYS A 83 -14.59 5.18 8.57
CA LYS A 83 -15.56 4.26 7.93
C LYS A 83 -14.83 3.47 6.85
N THR A 84 -14.72 2.18 7.03
CA THR A 84 -14.09 1.28 6.03
C THR A 84 -15.08 0.94 4.93
N PRO A 85 -14.75 1.12 3.66
CA PRO A 85 -15.45 0.42 2.60
C PRO A 85 -15.15 -1.08 2.74
N LEU A 86 -16.20 -1.89 2.77
CA LEU A 86 -16.04 -3.34 2.74
C LEU A 86 -15.27 -3.73 1.46
N PRO A 87 -14.31 -4.67 1.51
CA PRO A 87 -13.51 -5.10 0.35
C PRO A 87 -14.31 -5.98 -0.62
N VAL A 88 -15.63 -5.90 -0.59
CA VAL A 88 -16.53 -6.62 -1.50
C VAL A 88 -16.12 -6.46 -2.98
N PRO A 89 -15.78 -5.26 -3.49
CA PRO A 89 -15.37 -5.14 -4.89
C PRO A 89 -14.09 -5.92 -5.20
N PHE A 90 -13.13 -5.94 -4.29
CA PHE A 90 -11.89 -6.72 -4.45
C PHE A 90 -12.19 -8.24 -4.43
N MET A 91 -12.99 -8.70 -3.46
CA MET A 91 -13.37 -10.10 -3.35
C MET A 91 -14.18 -10.59 -4.56
N LEU A 92 -15.05 -9.75 -5.13
CA LEU A 92 -15.78 -10.07 -6.35
C LEU A 92 -14.88 -10.18 -7.58
N ARG A 93 -13.81 -9.36 -7.63
CA ARG A 93 -12.87 -9.32 -8.78
C ARG A 93 -11.82 -10.43 -8.72
N TYR A 94 -11.26 -10.69 -7.55
CA TYR A 94 -10.09 -11.56 -7.38
C TYR A 94 -10.35 -12.82 -6.54
N GLY A 95 -11.56 -12.98 -6.01
CA GLY A 95 -11.90 -14.06 -5.08
C GLY A 95 -11.20 -13.87 -3.72
N TYR A 96 -10.96 -14.98 -3.03
CA TYR A 96 -10.24 -15.00 -1.74
C TYR A 96 -8.71 -14.96 -1.95
N LYS A 97 -8.25 -13.99 -2.71
CA LYS A 97 -6.82 -13.79 -2.95
C LYS A 97 -6.34 -12.57 -2.18
N ASP A 98 -5.18 -12.69 -1.56
CA ASP A 98 -4.52 -11.56 -0.90
C ASP A 98 -3.58 -10.87 -1.90
N SER A 99 -3.55 -9.54 -1.83
CA SER A 99 -2.62 -8.74 -2.60
C SER A 99 -1.48 -8.32 -1.67
N PRO A 100 -0.29 -8.91 -1.81
CA PRO A 100 0.83 -8.53 -0.97
C PRO A 100 1.12 -7.04 -1.13
N GLN A 101 1.42 -6.40 -0.02
CA GLN A 101 1.86 -5.01 -0.01
C GLN A 101 3.38 -4.98 -0.05
N ALA A 102 3.95 -4.03 -0.76
CA ALA A 102 5.39 -3.83 -0.79
C ALA A 102 5.75 -2.34 -0.75
N VAL A 103 6.91 -2.07 -0.19
CA VAL A 103 7.62 -0.80 -0.33
C VAL A 103 8.84 -1.07 -1.20
N VAL A 104 8.93 -0.35 -2.30
CA VAL A 104 10.05 -0.40 -3.23
C VAL A 104 10.74 0.96 -3.19
N ILE A 105 12.04 0.98 -2.97
CA ILE A 105 12.83 2.22 -3.02
C ILE A 105 13.68 2.16 -4.28
N VAL A 106 13.52 3.19 -5.11
CA VAL A 106 14.20 3.34 -6.39
C VAL A 106 15.05 4.61 -6.34
N ASP A 107 16.27 4.55 -6.81
CA ASP A 107 17.13 5.73 -6.89
C ASP A 107 16.80 6.61 -8.11
N ARG A 108 17.54 7.73 -8.25
CA ARG A 108 17.36 8.69 -9.36
C ARG A 108 17.74 8.13 -10.73
N GLU A 109 18.50 7.04 -10.76
CA GLU A 109 18.91 6.34 -11.97
C GLU A 109 17.88 5.28 -12.40
N GLY A 110 16.81 5.09 -11.61
CA GLY A 110 15.78 4.09 -11.86
C GLY A 110 16.14 2.69 -11.35
N ILE A 111 17.19 2.57 -10.52
CA ILE A 111 17.64 1.28 -9.98
C ILE A 111 16.90 0.99 -8.68
N VAL A 112 16.33 -0.19 -8.57
CA VAL A 112 15.70 -0.67 -7.33
C VAL A 112 16.78 -0.97 -6.29
N ARG A 113 16.80 -0.22 -5.20
CA ARG A 113 17.76 -0.36 -4.10
C ARG A 113 17.24 -1.19 -2.95
N HIS A 114 15.96 -1.10 -2.66
CA HIS A 114 15.33 -1.89 -1.60
C HIS A 114 13.94 -2.35 -2.01
N VAL A 115 13.60 -3.59 -1.64
CA VAL A 115 12.24 -4.13 -1.73
C VAL A 115 11.91 -4.74 -0.38
N VAL A 116 10.82 -4.29 0.23
CA VAL A 116 10.27 -4.89 1.44
C VAL A 116 8.84 -5.28 1.13
N GLN A 117 8.59 -6.59 1.10
CA GLN A 117 7.26 -7.14 0.89
C GLN A 117 6.69 -7.55 2.24
N ALA A 118 5.51 -7.04 2.56
CA ALA A 118 4.76 -7.50 3.72
C ALA A 118 4.04 -8.81 3.38
N GLY A 119 4.15 -9.79 4.24
CA GLY A 119 3.33 -10.99 4.18
C GLY A 119 2.03 -10.81 4.97
N PRO A 120 1.18 -11.84 5.06
CA PRO A 120 -0.07 -11.78 5.81
C PRO A 120 0.09 -11.38 7.28
N ASN A 121 1.30 -11.51 7.83
CA ASN A 121 1.65 -11.19 9.21
C ASN A 121 2.90 -10.28 9.31
N ALA A 122 3.40 -9.73 8.21
CA ALA A 122 4.57 -8.86 8.21
C ALA A 122 4.13 -7.41 8.05
N GLU A 123 4.55 -6.57 8.98
CA GLU A 123 4.28 -5.14 8.92
C GLU A 123 5.13 -4.46 7.82
N LEU A 124 4.54 -3.45 7.19
CA LEU A 124 5.29 -2.56 6.32
C LEU A 124 6.34 -1.79 7.14
N PRO A 125 7.48 -1.39 6.52
CA PRO A 125 8.50 -0.64 7.21
C PRO A 125 7.93 0.68 7.75
N SER A 126 8.36 1.08 8.94
CA SER A 126 7.99 2.36 9.52
C SER A 126 8.54 3.53 8.68
N ASN A 127 8.00 4.73 8.86
CA ASN A 127 8.58 5.93 8.22
C ASN A 127 10.05 6.14 8.58
N ALA A 128 10.43 5.85 9.83
CA ALA A 128 11.82 5.90 10.27
C ALA A 128 12.72 4.90 9.53
N ASP A 129 12.20 3.69 9.26
CA ASP A 129 12.93 2.68 8.49
C ASP A 129 13.08 3.10 7.02
N ILE A 130 12.04 3.69 6.44
CA ILE A 130 12.07 4.22 5.07
C ILE A 130 13.11 5.35 4.98
N LEU A 131 13.08 6.32 5.89
CA LEU A 131 14.04 7.43 5.92
C LEU A 131 15.49 6.95 6.07
N ARG A 132 15.76 6.00 6.96
CA ARG A 132 17.10 5.40 7.10
C ARG A 132 17.59 4.72 5.82
N ARG A 133 16.69 4.09 5.09
CA ARG A 133 17.03 3.44 3.80
C ARG A 133 17.26 4.47 2.70
N LEU A 134 16.51 5.56 2.68
CA LEU A 134 16.71 6.67 1.75
C LEU A 134 18.05 7.37 1.99
N ASP A 135 18.42 7.59 3.25
CA ASP A 135 19.69 8.21 3.64
C ASP A 135 20.93 7.36 3.28
N ALA A 136 20.74 6.05 3.14
CA ALA A 136 21.80 5.12 2.74
C ALA A 136 21.99 5.00 1.20
N ILE A 137 21.19 5.71 0.40
CA ILE A 137 21.30 5.69 -1.06
C ILE A 137 22.25 6.82 -1.48
N PRO A 138 23.27 6.51 -2.31
CA PRO A 138 24.23 7.52 -2.78
C PRO A 138 23.60 8.56 -3.71
#